data_72e35ee4f531fdbafff52788bd12fe35
#
_entry.id   72e35ee4f531fdbafff52788bd12fe35
#
_cell.length_a   1.000
_cell.length_b   1.000
_cell.length_c   1.000
_cell.angle_alpha   90.00
_cell.angle_beta   90.00
_cell.angle_gamma   90.00
#
_symmetry.space_group_name_H-M   'P 1'
#
loop_
_entity.id
_entity.type
_entity.pdbx_description
1 polymer ?
#
loop_
_entity_poly.entity_id
_entity_poly.type
_entity_poly.pdbx_seq_one_letter_code
_entity_poly.pdbx_strand_id
1 'polypeptide(L)'
;MLQRSLGISSGAGELVETWIDGARFLAHLVVDSEQAELRSTRSIGAVTSTAALHALWNLPPTPVKVGTLSELDVETLSGLPLGLVELAQSGLMARCYRPIGEVRMLATASSSLWPGVRRAMAIPPIFERACVWLSSPAEPFPATESIAAARRSGTGIVRFAGEQAQVVVPLRRRIAGVPAVYRWWVAELAYESKLNQAQIAQAAS
;
A
#
# COMPACT_ATOMS: atom_id res chain seq x y z
N MET A 1 -0.79 18.54 7.47
CA MET A 1 -0.61 19.38 6.26
C MET A 1 -0.45 18.55 4.99
N LEU A 2 0.49 17.60 4.90
CA LEU A 2 0.75 16.76 3.72
C LEU A 2 -0.51 16.04 3.20
N GLN A 3 -1.31 15.43 4.07
CA GLN A 3 -2.53 14.73 3.69
C GLN A 3 -3.52 15.65 2.95
N ARG A 4 -3.78 16.85 3.48
CA ARG A 4 -4.69 17.83 2.83
C ARG A 4 -4.18 18.26 1.46
N SER A 5 -2.86 18.50 1.33
CA SER A 5 -2.25 18.91 0.06
C SER A 5 -2.26 17.81 -1.01
N LEU A 6 -2.33 16.55 -0.58
CA LEU A 6 -2.53 15.41 -1.47
C LEU A 6 -4.03 15.13 -1.75
N GLY A 7 -4.95 15.96 -1.26
CA GLY A 7 -6.39 15.77 -1.45
C GLY A 7 -6.96 14.62 -0.62
N ILE A 8 -6.24 14.21 0.44
CA ILE A 8 -6.68 13.17 1.36
C ILE A 8 -7.59 13.81 2.41
N SER A 9 -8.85 13.38 2.44
CA SER A 9 -9.82 13.83 3.45
C SER A 9 -9.39 13.37 4.84
N SER A 10 -9.49 14.25 5.82
CA SER A 10 -9.24 13.90 7.23
C SER A 10 -10.18 12.77 7.66
N GLY A 11 -9.62 11.68 8.20
CA GLY A 11 -10.36 10.48 8.63
C GLY A 11 -10.44 9.35 7.60
N ALA A 12 -9.97 9.56 6.35
CA ALA A 12 -10.02 8.56 5.29
C ALA A 12 -8.71 7.74 5.14
N GLY A 13 -7.95 7.53 6.22
CA GLY A 13 -6.68 6.80 6.21
C GLY A 13 -5.49 7.63 6.70
N GLU A 14 -4.32 7.05 6.62
CA GLU A 14 -3.06 7.63 7.10
C GLU A 14 -1.94 7.49 6.07
N LEU A 15 -0.93 8.35 6.16
CA LEU A 15 0.30 8.24 5.37
C LEU A 15 1.31 7.43 6.17
N VAL A 16 1.71 6.32 5.61
CA VAL A 16 2.68 5.39 6.19
C VAL A 16 3.90 5.33 5.28
N GLU A 17 5.08 5.46 5.86
CA GLU A 17 6.31 5.20 5.14
C GLU A 17 6.53 3.70 5.01
N THR A 18 6.71 3.22 3.80
CA THR A 18 6.87 1.79 3.50
C THR A 18 7.95 1.55 2.44
N TRP A 19 8.44 0.33 2.39
CA TRP A 19 9.43 -0.12 1.41
C TRP A 19 8.80 -1.15 0.49
N ILE A 20 8.93 -0.93 -0.83
CA ILE A 20 8.44 -1.83 -1.87
C ILE A 20 9.61 -2.06 -2.83
N ASP A 21 10.03 -3.31 -3.02
CA ASP A 21 11.15 -3.70 -3.88
C ASP A 21 12.44 -2.88 -3.62
N GLY A 22 12.74 -2.62 -2.34
CA GLY A 22 13.91 -1.84 -1.93
C GLY A 22 13.81 -0.33 -2.14
N ALA A 23 12.68 0.18 -2.61
CA ALA A 23 12.42 1.60 -2.76
C ALA A 23 11.47 2.12 -1.67
N ARG A 24 11.74 3.33 -1.19
CA ARG A 24 10.96 4.01 -0.13
C ARG A 24 9.80 4.78 -0.74
N PHE A 25 8.60 4.57 -0.20
CA PHE A 25 7.37 5.25 -0.58
C PHE A 25 6.60 5.77 0.63
N LEU A 26 5.76 6.77 0.39
CA LEU A 26 4.69 7.15 1.28
C LEU A 26 3.39 6.54 0.77
N ALA A 27 2.82 5.62 1.51
CA ALA A 27 1.57 4.95 1.17
C ALA A 27 0.40 5.62 1.90
N HIS A 28 -0.66 5.98 1.18
CA HIS A 28 -1.93 6.34 1.80
C HIS A 28 -2.72 5.06 2.06
N LEU A 29 -2.63 4.57 3.29
CA LEU A 29 -3.28 3.34 3.76
C LEU A 29 -4.61 3.67 4.43
N VAL A 30 -5.67 3.04 3.94
CA VAL A 30 -6.99 3.00 4.57
C VAL A 30 -7.17 1.62 5.18
N VAL A 31 -7.08 1.54 6.50
CA VAL A 31 -7.20 0.27 7.23
C VAL A 31 -8.66 -0.10 7.41
N ASP A 32 -8.99 -1.36 7.18
CA ASP A 32 -10.27 -1.94 7.59
C ASP A 32 -10.23 -2.21 9.10
N SER A 33 -11.04 -1.48 9.86
CA SER A 33 -11.04 -1.55 11.32
C SER A 33 -11.47 -2.93 11.84
N GLU A 34 -12.41 -3.60 11.19
CA GLU A 34 -12.85 -4.95 11.58
C GLU A 34 -11.71 -5.96 11.40
N GLN A 35 -10.98 -5.85 10.28
CA GLN A 35 -9.83 -6.71 10.04
C GLN A 35 -8.67 -6.42 10.99
N ALA A 36 -8.42 -5.16 11.31
CA ALA A 36 -7.37 -4.78 12.24
C ALA A 36 -7.66 -5.31 13.65
N GLU A 37 -8.90 -5.20 14.12
CA GLU A 37 -9.34 -5.73 15.42
C GLU A 37 -9.24 -7.28 15.45
N LEU A 38 -9.75 -7.94 14.40
CA LEU A 38 -9.67 -9.40 14.28
C LEU A 38 -8.21 -9.89 14.35
N ARG A 39 -7.31 -9.23 13.61
CA ARG A 39 -5.90 -9.60 13.58
C ARG A 39 -5.20 -9.32 14.91
N SER A 40 -5.51 -8.20 15.54
CA SER A 40 -4.99 -7.86 16.87
C SER A 40 -5.40 -8.92 17.91
N THR A 41 -6.69 -9.29 17.93
CA THR A 41 -7.23 -10.30 18.87
C THR A 41 -6.60 -11.66 18.66
N ARG A 42 -6.25 -12.02 17.44
CA ARG A 42 -5.65 -13.32 17.08
C ARG A 42 -4.13 -13.29 16.98
N SER A 43 -3.50 -12.15 17.30
CA SER A 43 -2.05 -11.95 17.15
C SER A 43 -1.55 -12.23 15.72
N ILE A 44 -2.36 -11.91 14.70
CA ILE A 44 -2.00 -12.08 13.29
C ILE A 44 -1.35 -10.77 12.83
N GLY A 45 -0.08 -10.83 12.44
CA GLY A 45 0.64 -9.71 11.84
C GLY A 45 0.27 -9.45 10.38
N ALA A 46 1.09 -8.70 9.68
CA ALA A 46 0.98 -8.51 8.24
C ALA A 46 1.35 -9.78 7.47
N VAL A 47 0.65 -10.03 6.37
CA VAL A 47 0.91 -11.17 5.45
C VAL A 47 1.72 -10.65 4.27
N THR A 48 3.04 -10.55 4.41
CA THR A 48 3.92 -9.94 3.38
C THR A 48 4.49 -10.93 2.36
N SER A 49 4.33 -12.23 2.59
CA SER A 49 4.75 -13.28 1.64
C SER A 49 3.88 -13.26 0.38
N THR A 50 4.49 -13.01 -0.77
CA THR A 50 3.80 -13.04 -2.07
C THR A 50 3.26 -14.45 -2.38
N ALA A 51 3.99 -15.52 -2.03
CA ALA A 51 3.53 -16.91 -2.20
C ALA A 51 2.26 -17.16 -1.37
N ALA A 52 2.24 -16.72 -0.10
CA ALA A 52 1.07 -16.84 0.77
C ALA A 52 -0.14 -16.08 0.19
N LEU A 53 0.06 -14.86 -0.29
CA LEU A 53 -1.03 -14.07 -0.88
C LEU A 53 -1.55 -14.66 -2.19
N HIS A 54 -0.70 -15.26 -3.01
CA HIS A 54 -1.13 -15.99 -4.21
C HIS A 54 -1.93 -17.24 -3.85
N ALA A 55 -1.46 -18.03 -2.90
CA ALA A 55 -2.19 -19.21 -2.42
C ALA A 55 -3.56 -18.81 -1.82
N LEU A 56 -3.60 -17.74 -1.01
CA LEU A 56 -4.85 -17.18 -0.48
C LEU A 56 -5.77 -16.63 -1.58
N TRP A 57 -5.21 -16.04 -2.63
CA TRP A 57 -6.01 -15.56 -3.78
C TRP A 57 -6.66 -16.72 -4.53
N ASN A 58 -5.92 -17.81 -4.74
CA ASN A 58 -6.40 -19.00 -5.43
C ASN A 58 -7.42 -19.78 -4.60
N LEU A 59 -7.35 -19.70 -3.26
CA LEU A 59 -8.31 -20.34 -2.37
C LEU A 59 -9.62 -19.53 -2.34
N PRO A 60 -10.77 -20.10 -2.75
CA PRO A 60 -12.05 -19.41 -2.66
C PRO A 60 -12.51 -19.23 -1.20
N PRO A 61 -13.41 -18.25 -0.95
CA PRO A 61 -14.03 -18.11 0.37
C PRO A 61 -15.01 -19.24 0.70
N THR A 62 -15.48 -19.97 -0.31
CA THR A 62 -16.32 -21.17 -0.14
C THR A 62 -15.45 -22.39 0.07
N PRO A 63 -15.82 -23.31 0.98
CA PRO A 63 -15.03 -24.51 1.24
C PRO A 63 -14.82 -25.38 -0.01
N VAL A 64 -13.57 -25.76 -0.27
CA VAL A 64 -13.17 -26.66 -1.36
C VAL A 64 -12.40 -27.85 -0.80
N LYS A 65 -12.41 -29.00 -1.50
CA LYS A 65 -11.62 -30.15 -1.11
C LYS A 65 -10.13 -29.84 -1.24
N VAL A 66 -9.34 -30.13 -0.22
CA VAL A 66 -7.88 -29.93 -0.22
C VAL A 66 -7.22 -30.62 -1.42
N GLY A 67 -7.66 -31.81 -1.78
CA GLY A 67 -7.15 -32.53 -2.96
C GLY A 67 -7.42 -31.92 -4.32
N THR A 68 -8.15 -30.79 -4.39
CA THR A 68 -8.32 -30.00 -5.63
C THR A 68 -7.34 -28.85 -5.74
N LEU A 69 -6.57 -28.57 -4.70
CA LEU A 69 -5.54 -27.54 -4.67
C LEU A 69 -4.19 -28.12 -5.09
N SER A 70 -3.27 -27.29 -5.54
CA SER A 70 -1.89 -27.72 -5.79
C SER A 70 -1.19 -28.08 -4.46
N GLU A 71 -0.25 -29.03 -4.50
CA GLU A 71 0.53 -29.39 -3.31
C GLU A 71 1.24 -28.16 -2.71
N LEU A 72 1.81 -27.30 -3.55
CA LEU A 72 2.48 -26.07 -3.12
C LEU A 72 1.53 -25.08 -2.42
N ASP A 73 0.29 -24.93 -2.93
CA ASP A 73 -0.70 -24.07 -2.28
C ASP A 73 -1.11 -24.68 -0.93
N VAL A 74 -1.32 -25.99 -0.85
CA VAL A 74 -1.67 -26.68 0.42
C VAL A 74 -0.56 -26.51 1.46
N GLU A 75 0.69 -26.74 1.09
CA GLU A 75 1.84 -26.53 1.98
C GLU A 75 1.91 -25.08 2.48
N THR A 76 1.83 -24.11 1.56
CA THR A 76 1.86 -22.68 1.87
C THR A 76 0.71 -22.28 2.79
N LEU A 77 -0.53 -22.71 2.49
CA LEU A 77 -1.73 -22.36 3.26
C LEU A 77 -1.73 -22.99 4.64
N SER A 78 -1.21 -24.24 4.78
CA SER A 78 -1.12 -24.95 6.05
C SER A 78 -0.11 -24.31 7.02
N GLY A 79 0.87 -23.58 6.51
CA GLY A 79 1.84 -22.82 7.31
C GLY A 79 1.35 -21.44 7.78
N LEU A 80 0.15 -21.00 7.36
CA LEU A 80 -0.36 -19.68 7.72
C LEU A 80 -0.96 -19.67 9.14
N PRO A 81 -0.96 -18.48 9.80
CA PRO A 81 -1.62 -18.31 11.09
C PRO A 81 -3.09 -18.72 11.05
N LEU A 82 -3.55 -19.33 12.14
CA LEU A 82 -4.96 -19.68 12.33
C LEU A 82 -5.86 -18.45 12.19
N GLY A 83 -6.91 -18.59 11.38
CA GLY A 83 -7.86 -17.50 11.10
C GLY A 83 -7.65 -16.81 9.76
N LEU A 84 -6.59 -17.11 9.01
CA LEU A 84 -6.46 -16.73 7.60
C LEU A 84 -7.06 -17.80 6.67
N VAL A 85 -7.00 -19.05 7.11
CA VAL A 85 -7.57 -20.20 6.42
C VAL A 85 -8.32 -21.03 7.45
N GLU A 86 -9.46 -21.58 7.07
CA GLU A 86 -10.20 -22.58 7.83
C GLU A 86 -10.01 -23.95 7.20
N LEU A 87 -9.56 -24.91 8.00
CA LEU A 87 -9.45 -26.31 7.60
C LEU A 87 -10.44 -27.12 8.43
N ALA A 88 -11.49 -27.62 7.79
CA ALA A 88 -12.47 -28.47 8.42
C ALA A 88 -11.96 -29.93 8.51
N GLN A 89 -12.42 -30.67 9.52
CA GLN A 89 -12.09 -32.09 9.70
C GLN A 89 -12.49 -32.97 8.50
N SER A 90 -13.43 -32.50 7.67
CA SER A 90 -13.86 -33.16 6.43
C SER A 90 -12.85 -33.07 5.28
N GLY A 91 -11.66 -32.48 5.49
CA GLY A 91 -10.69 -32.21 4.42
C GLY A 91 -11.11 -31.08 3.45
N LEU A 92 -11.98 -30.19 3.92
CA LEU A 92 -12.36 -28.99 3.21
C LEU A 92 -11.53 -27.81 3.71
N MET A 93 -11.11 -26.94 2.81
CA MET A 93 -10.37 -25.72 3.11
C MET A 93 -11.09 -24.50 2.53
N ALA A 94 -11.14 -23.40 3.28
CA ALA A 94 -11.73 -22.15 2.87
C ALA A 94 -10.86 -20.95 3.25
N ARG A 95 -10.90 -19.90 2.43
CA ARG A 95 -10.23 -18.64 2.75
C ARG A 95 -11.06 -17.81 3.72
N CYS A 96 -10.50 -17.56 4.90
CA CYS A 96 -11.01 -16.56 5.86
C CYS A 96 -10.29 -15.21 5.73
N TYR A 97 -9.14 -15.20 5.05
CA TYR A 97 -8.36 -14.00 4.82
C TYR A 97 -9.17 -12.93 4.07
N ARG A 98 -9.10 -11.71 4.62
CA ARG A 98 -9.48 -10.48 3.93
C ARG A 98 -8.29 -9.52 3.98
N PRO A 99 -8.08 -8.68 2.94
CA PRO A 99 -7.06 -7.65 2.98
C PRO A 99 -7.23 -6.77 4.21
N ILE A 100 -6.10 -6.37 4.83
CA ILE A 100 -6.11 -5.49 6.01
C ILE A 100 -6.67 -4.09 5.70
N GLY A 101 -6.75 -3.76 4.44
CA GLY A 101 -7.21 -2.46 3.98
C GLY A 101 -6.84 -2.21 2.52
N GLU A 102 -6.80 -0.95 2.15
CA GLU A 102 -6.49 -0.50 0.79
C GLU A 102 -5.40 0.58 0.81
N VAL A 103 -4.37 0.43 -0.03
CA VAL A 103 -3.49 1.53 -0.39
C VAL A 103 -4.09 2.22 -1.62
N ARG A 104 -4.51 3.47 -1.44
CA ARG A 104 -5.10 4.29 -2.52
C ARG A 104 -4.05 5.00 -3.34
N MET A 105 -3.02 5.52 -2.68
CA MET A 105 -1.97 6.30 -3.31
C MET A 105 -0.60 5.84 -2.85
N LEU A 106 0.37 5.87 -3.77
CA LEU A 106 1.79 5.79 -3.48
C LEU A 106 2.47 7.08 -3.92
N ALA A 107 3.29 7.64 -3.05
CA ALA A 107 4.06 8.84 -3.34
C ALA A 107 5.55 8.62 -3.11
N THR A 108 6.38 9.26 -3.93
CA THR A 108 7.83 9.35 -3.73
C THR A 108 8.17 10.72 -3.14
N ALA A 109 9.09 10.79 -2.19
CA ALA A 109 9.66 12.05 -1.72
C ALA A 109 11.03 12.28 -2.36
N SER A 110 11.31 13.51 -2.80
CA SER A 110 12.58 13.87 -3.44
C SER A 110 12.89 15.36 -3.30
N SER A 111 14.16 15.70 -3.05
CA SER A 111 14.66 17.07 -3.11
C SER A 111 14.83 17.57 -4.57
N SER A 112 14.92 16.65 -5.53
CA SER A 112 15.04 16.99 -6.95
C SER A 112 13.78 16.56 -7.69
N LEU A 113 13.13 17.49 -8.41
CA LEU A 113 11.82 17.26 -9.02
C LEU A 113 11.85 16.15 -10.07
N TRP A 114 12.75 16.19 -11.04
CA TRP A 114 12.74 15.22 -12.14
C TRP A 114 12.98 13.78 -11.71
N PRO A 115 14.00 13.48 -10.87
CA PRO A 115 14.16 12.12 -10.31
C PRO A 115 12.96 11.66 -9.49
N GLY A 116 12.33 12.57 -8.73
CA GLY A 116 11.10 12.27 -7.98
C GLY A 116 9.93 11.92 -8.88
N VAL A 117 9.68 12.71 -9.92
CA VAL A 117 8.63 12.46 -10.92
C VAL A 117 8.88 11.14 -11.66
N ARG A 118 10.09 10.87 -12.10
CA ARG A 118 10.44 9.60 -12.76
C ARG A 118 10.15 8.38 -11.88
N ARG A 119 10.52 8.43 -10.59
CA ARG A 119 10.22 7.35 -9.64
C ARG A 119 8.73 7.21 -9.43
N ALA A 120 8.00 8.31 -9.28
CA ALA A 120 6.55 8.28 -9.14
C ALA A 120 5.85 7.72 -10.40
N MET A 121 6.36 8.00 -11.59
CA MET A 121 5.86 7.45 -12.85
C MET A 121 6.08 5.94 -12.96
N ALA A 122 7.12 5.39 -12.33
CA ALA A 122 7.41 3.96 -12.29
C ALA A 122 6.47 3.17 -11.36
N ILE A 123 5.75 3.84 -10.46
CA ILE A 123 4.70 3.22 -9.64
C ILE A 123 3.65 2.62 -10.57
N PRO A 124 3.23 1.35 -10.36
CA PRO A 124 2.18 0.74 -11.16
C PRO A 124 0.91 1.62 -11.21
N PRO A 125 0.26 1.75 -12.37
CA PRO A 125 -0.88 2.65 -12.56
C PRO A 125 -2.16 2.23 -11.84
N ILE A 126 -2.10 1.20 -11.04
CA ILE A 126 -3.18 0.73 -10.15
C ILE A 126 -3.36 1.60 -8.91
N PHE A 127 -2.33 2.37 -8.56
CA PHE A 127 -2.38 3.35 -7.49
C PHE A 127 -2.48 4.76 -8.04
N GLU A 128 -3.07 5.67 -7.28
CA GLU A 128 -2.86 7.09 -7.47
C GLU A 128 -1.37 7.37 -7.21
N ARG A 129 -0.73 8.15 -8.07
CA ARG A 129 0.72 8.37 -8.03
C ARG A 129 1.04 9.81 -7.73
N ALA A 130 1.96 10.04 -6.78
CA ALA A 130 2.40 11.38 -6.45
C ALA A 130 3.92 11.49 -6.31
N CYS A 131 4.45 12.66 -6.65
CA CYS A 131 5.78 13.11 -6.27
C CYS A 131 5.63 14.22 -5.22
N VAL A 132 6.19 13.99 -4.04
CA VAL A 132 6.39 15.01 -3.00
C VAL A 132 7.75 15.63 -3.25
N TRP A 133 7.76 16.85 -3.77
CA TRP A 133 8.98 17.59 -4.06
C TRP A 133 9.35 18.49 -2.88
N LEU A 134 10.42 18.11 -2.20
CA LEU A 134 11.00 18.86 -1.08
C LEU A 134 11.94 19.93 -1.63
N SER A 135 11.45 21.14 -1.85
CA SER A 135 12.22 22.24 -2.43
C SER A 135 12.68 23.24 -1.38
N SER A 136 13.76 23.97 -1.68
CA SER A 136 14.09 25.19 -0.96
C SER A 136 13.04 26.29 -1.27
N PRO A 137 12.71 27.17 -0.32
CA PRO A 137 11.87 28.35 -0.60
C PRO A 137 12.43 29.24 -1.72
N ALA A 138 13.75 29.32 -1.84
CA ALA A 138 14.45 30.10 -2.87
C ALA A 138 14.56 29.38 -4.21
N GLU A 139 14.16 28.10 -4.31
CA GLU A 139 14.25 27.33 -5.54
C GLU A 139 13.22 27.83 -6.57
N PRO A 140 13.65 28.18 -7.80
CA PRO A 140 12.72 28.67 -8.82
C PRO A 140 11.69 27.59 -9.18
N PHE A 141 10.56 28.05 -9.71
CA PHE A 141 9.50 27.11 -10.14
C PHE A 141 10.04 26.14 -11.20
N PRO A 142 9.63 24.89 -11.17
CA PRO A 142 10.27 23.81 -11.92
C PRO A 142 10.13 23.96 -13.43
N ALA A 143 11.06 23.34 -14.16
CA ALA A 143 11.02 23.25 -15.61
C ALA A 143 9.69 22.67 -16.10
N THR A 144 9.15 23.28 -17.14
CA THR A 144 7.87 22.93 -17.78
C THR A 144 7.80 21.46 -18.18
N GLU A 145 8.93 20.84 -18.53
CA GLU A 145 9.03 19.42 -18.95
C GLU A 145 8.64 18.42 -17.88
N SER A 146 9.11 18.60 -16.62
CA SER A 146 8.75 17.72 -15.51
C SER A 146 7.26 17.77 -15.20
N ILE A 147 6.67 18.97 -15.26
CA ILE A 147 5.23 19.17 -15.07
C ILE A 147 4.44 18.53 -16.21
N ALA A 148 4.88 18.72 -17.45
CA ALA A 148 4.24 18.14 -18.62
C ALA A 148 4.29 16.59 -18.58
N ALA A 149 5.43 16.01 -18.19
CA ALA A 149 5.57 14.56 -18.02
C ALA A 149 4.64 14.01 -16.94
N ALA A 150 4.58 14.68 -15.78
CA ALA A 150 3.69 14.30 -14.68
C ALA A 150 2.22 14.35 -15.11
N ARG A 151 1.80 15.42 -15.80
CA ARG A 151 0.43 15.57 -16.34
C ARG A 151 0.08 14.47 -17.32
N ARG A 152 0.97 14.16 -18.28
CA ARG A 152 0.74 13.06 -19.26
C ARG A 152 0.62 11.70 -18.61
N SER A 153 1.45 11.42 -17.60
CA SER A 153 1.44 10.14 -16.89
C SER A 153 0.31 10.05 -15.85
N GLY A 154 -0.38 11.15 -15.52
CA GLY A 154 -1.37 11.21 -14.44
C GLY A 154 -0.73 11.15 -13.04
N THR A 155 0.51 11.59 -12.91
CA THR A 155 1.23 11.69 -11.63
C THR A 155 0.99 13.06 -11.02
N GLY A 156 0.54 13.11 -9.76
CA GLY A 156 0.44 14.37 -9.02
C GLY A 156 1.81 14.89 -8.60
N ILE A 157 1.92 16.21 -8.42
CA ILE A 157 3.10 16.86 -7.83
C ILE A 157 2.64 17.77 -6.71
N VAL A 158 3.19 17.57 -5.51
CA VAL A 158 3.03 18.48 -4.37
C VAL A 158 4.41 19.00 -3.99
N ARG A 159 4.59 20.32 -4.07
CA ARG A 159 5.80 21.02 -3.63
C ARG A 159 5.69 21.33 -2.14
N PHE A 160 6.75 21.05 -1.40
CA PHE A 160 6.96 21.55 -0.04
C PHE A 160 8.16 22.48 -0.03
N ALA A 161 7.94 23.72 0.41
CA ALA A 161 8.98 24.73 0.59
C ALA A 161 8.91 25.23 2.04
N GLY A 162 9.73 24.63 2.91
CA GLY A 162 9.57 24.77 4.37
C GLY A 162 8.24 24.21 4.85
N GLU A 163 7.43 25.03 5.53
CA GLU A 163 6.10 24.62 6.01
C GLU A 163 4.98 24.79 4.97
N GLN A 164 5.27 25.38 3.82
CA GLN A 164 4.26 25.63 2.79
C GLN A 164 4.14 24.45 1.84
N ALA A 165 2.91 24.02 1.58
CA ALA A 165 2.60 22.99 0.61
C ALA A 165 1.77 23.56 -0.54
N GLN A 166 2.21 23.29 -1.78
CA GLN A 166 1.56 23.75 -3.00
C GLN A 166 1.31 22.58 -3.95
N VAL A 167 0.06 22.43 -4.39
CA VAL A 167 -0.27 21.47 -5.45
C VAL A 167 0.14 22.05 -6.79
N VAL A 168 1.16 21.46 -7.44
CA VAL A 168 1.68 21.86 -8.76
C VAL A 168 0.96 21.11 -9.88
N VAL A 169 0.72 19.81 -9.67
CA VAL A 169 -0.08 18.96 -10.56
C VAL A 169 -1.05 18.16 -9.68
N PRO A 170 -2.36 18.28 -9.92
CA PRO A 170 -3.34 17.53 -9.14
C PRO A 170 -3.23 16.03 -9.39
N LEU A 171 -3.51 15.25 -8.35
CA LEU A 171 -3.65 13.80 -8.46
C LEU A 171 -4.80 13.45 -9.42
N ARG A 172 -4.58 12.46 -10.26
CA ARG A 172 -5.64 11.87 -11.05
C ARG A 172 -6.05 10.54 -10.42
N ARG A 173 -7.32 10.44 -10.05
CA ARG A 173 -7.91 9.16 -9.71
C ARG A 173 -7.85 8.23 -10.90
N ARG A 174 -7.36 7.02 -10.71
CA ARG A 174 -7.41 5.96 -11.71
C ARG A 174 -8.38 4.88 -11.26
N ILE A 175 -9.23 4.50 -12.19
CA ILE A 175 -10.03 3.27 -12.12
C ILE A 175 -9.27 2.26 -12.98
N ALA A 176 -8.68 1.24 -12.37
CA ALA A 176 -8.02 0.19 -13.14
C ALA A 176 -8.38 -1.17 -12.56
N GLY A 177 -8.84 -2.07 -13.42
CA GLY A 177 -8.89 -3.50 -13.13
C GLY A 177 -7.47 -4.05 -13.10
N VAL A 178 -7.00 -4.52 -11.96
CA VAL A 178 -5.63 -5.04 -11.80
C VAL A 178 -5.64 -6.20 -10.81
N PRO A 179 -4.68 -7.14 -10.92
CA PRO A 179 -4.57 -8.28 -10.02
C PRO A 179 -4.64 -7.84 -8.56
N ALA A 180 -5.64 -8.31 -7.86
CA ALA A 180 -5.91 -7.93 -6.49
C ALA A 180 -4.75 -8.33 -5.56
N VAL A 181 -4.00 -9.38 -5.87
CA VAL A 181 -2.86 -9.88 -5.09
C VAL A 181 -1.78 -8.84 -4.89
N TYR A 182 -1.40 -8.08 -5.95
CA TYR A 182 -0.40 -7.03 -5.81
C TYR A 182 -0.89 -5.89 -4.92
N ARG A 183 -2.17 -5.52 -5.03
CA ARG A 183 -2.78 -4.50 -4.16
C ARG A 183 -2.80 -4.98 -2.71
N TRP A 184 -3.11 -6.25 -2.47
CA TRP A 184 -3.06 -6.84 -1.14
C TRP A 184 -1.66 -6.80 -0.57
N TRP A 185 -0.67 -7.23 -1.35
CA TRP A 185 0.73 -7.22 -0.93
C TRP A 185 1.21 -5.83 -0.52
N VAL A 186 0.94 -4.79 -1.32
CA VAL A 186 1.31 -3.42 -0.98
C VAL A 186 0.59 -2.92 0.28
N ALA A 187 -0.68 -3.30 0.47
CA ALA A 187 -1.43 -2.95 1.68
C ALA A 187 -0.84 -3.65 2.92
N GLU A 188 -0.43 -4.92 2.80
CA GLU A 188 0.21 -5.66 3.89
C GLU A 188 1.59 -5.08 4.24
N LEU A 189 2.41 -4.69 3.26
CA LEU A 189 3.70 -4.03 3.50
C LEU A 189 3.51 -2.67 4.21
N ALA A 190 2.53 -1.89 3.79
CA ALA A 190 2.21 -0.63 4.45
C ALA A 190 1.71 -0.85 5.89
N TYR A 191 0.91 -1.88 6.12
CA TYR A 191 0.44 -2.25 7.45
C TYR A 191 1.56 -2.75 8.36
N GLU A 192 2.46 -3.58 7.86
CA GLU A 192 3.66 -4.01 8.59
C GLU A 192 4.50 -2.81 9.03
N SER A 193 4.74 -1.88 8.10
CA SER A 193 5.48 -0.65 8.40
C SER A 193 4.80 0.19 9.48
N LYS A 194 3.47 0.29 9.46
CA LYS A 194 2.68 0.95 10.51
C LYS A 194 2.85 0.26 11.87
N LEU A 195 2.76 -1.07 11.93
CA LEU A 195 2.94 -1.82 13.17
C LEU A 195 4.34 -1.60 13.76
N ASN A 196 5.38 -1.66 12.92
CA ASN A 196 6.76 -1.42 13.32
C ASN A 196 6.98 0.01 13.86
N GLN A 197 6.39 1.02 13.21
CA GLN A 197 6.44 2.41 13.67
C GLN A 197 5.76 2.60 15.04
N ALA A 198 4.61 1.93 15.24
CA ALA A 198 3.91 1.98 16.53
C ALA A 198 4.72 1.32 17.66
N GLN A 199 5.39 0.19 17.41
CA GLN A 199 6.26 -0.49 18.38
C GLN A 199 7.46 0.38 18.75
N ILE A 200 8.11 1.02 17.76
CA ILE A 200 9.24 1.93 18.03
C ILE A 200 8.79 3.11 18.88
N ALA A 201 7.63 3.70 18.59
CA ALA A 201 7.10 4.81 19.37
C ALA A 201 6.79 4.42 20.82
N GLN A 202 6.25 3.22 21.06
CA GLN A 202 5.99 2.69 22.40
C GLN A 202 7.27 2.39 23.17
N ALA A 203 8.31 1.90 22.51
CA ALA A 203 9.59 1.62 23.14
C ALA A 203 10.39 2.90 23.52
N ALA A 204 10.06 4.04 22.92
CA ALA A 204 10.70 5.34 23.15
C ALA A 204 9.96 6.20 24.21
N SER A 205 8.80 5.75 24.71
CA SER A 205 7.97 6.42 25.73
C SER A 205 8.24 5.92 27.11
#